data_a8dea6596cc8110d267d5993cfae4a64
#
_entry.id   a8dea6596cc8110d267d5993cfae4a64
#
_cell.length_a   1.000
_cell.length_b   1.000
_cell.length_c   1.000
_cell.angle_alpha   90.00
_cell.angle_beta   90.00
_cell.angle_gamma   90.00
#
_symmetry.space_group_name_H-M   'P 1'
#
loop_
_entity.id
_entity.type
_entity.pdbx_description
1 polymer ?
#
loop_
_entity_poly.entity_id
_entity_poly.type
_entity_poly.pdbx_seq_one_letter_code
_entity_poly.pdbx_strand_id
1 'polypeptide(L)'
;MTITNTKHFGIARKIVSNMTVESWDSIPHAVMTYEPEVTEFLKVVKEINEGRTKETKLTINTVLLRIIVEGLKACPVLNSHIKFQKKLVRGRVDTFEEINISLPMVLKSGEMMTVNLHNLEDKSISGIRDTIQDTVRRAENSDMNEVMFEVSLDNTLTGL
;
A
#
# COMPACT_ATOMS: atom_id res chain seq x y z
N MET A 1 -34.89 -17.29 -10.33
CA MET A 1 -34.12 -16.87 -9.14
C MET A 1 -34.86 -15.74 -8.45
N THR A 2 -35.09 -15.83 -7.15
CA THR A 2 -35.79 -14.80 -6.36
C THR A 2 -34.75 -13.96 -5.64
N ILE A 3 -34.77 -12.63 -5.83
CA ILE A 3 -33.87 -11.71 -5.11
C ILE A 3 -34.35 -11.63 -3.65
N THR A 4 -33.52 -12.00 -2.69
CA THR A 4 -33.86 -11.97 -1.27
C THR A 4 -33.49 -10.65 -0.58
N ASN A 5 -32.49 -9.94 -1.12
CA ASN A 5 -32.07 -8.63 -0.62
C ASN A 5 -31.32 -7.84 -1.70
N THR A 6 -31.45 -6.53 -1.67
CA THR A 6 -30.70 -5.58 -2.54
C THR A 6 -30.04 -4.53 -1.66
N LYS A 7 -28.70 -4.43 -1.70
CA LYS A 7 -27.94 -3.38 -1.01
C LYS A 7 -27.17 -2.55 -2.02
N HIS A 8 -27.46 -1.27 -2.08
CA HIS A 8 -26.72 -0.33 -2.95
C HIS A 8 -25.35 0.00 -2.37
N PHE A 9 -24.38 0.28 -3.25
CA PHE A 9 -23.03 0.67 -2.84
C PHE A 9 -23.04 2.06 -2.19
N GLY A 10 -22.42 2.19 -1.04
CA GLY A 10 -22.01 3.47 -0.47
C GLY A 10 -20.84 4.10 -1.27
N ILE A 11 -20.51 5.35 -0.97
CA ILE A 11 -19.49 6.15 -1.69
C ILE A 11 -18.15 5.43 -1.74
N ALA A 12 -17.63 4.98 -0.60
CA ALA A 12 -16.35 4.27 -0.50
C ALA A 12 -16.30 3.05 -1.44
N ARG A 13 -17.35 2.22 -1.45
CA ARG A 13 -17.41 1.03 -2.31
C ARG A 13 -17.49 1.37 -3.79
N LYS A 14 -18.18 2.47 -4.16
CA LYS A 14 -18.20 2.96 -5.54
C LYS A 14 -16.83 3.35 -6.03
N ILE A 15 -16.07 4.12 -5.22
CA ILE A 15 -14.71 4.56 -5.54
C ILE A 15 -13.80 3.35 -5.73
N VAL A 16 -13.76 2.43 -4.75
CA VAL A 16 -12.92 1.23 -4.81
C VAL A 16 -13.27 0.37 -6.03
N SER A 17 -14.57 0.16 -6.31
CA SER A 17 -14.99 -0.63 -7.46
C SER A 17 -14.57 0.00 -8.79
N ASN A 18 -14.72 1.32 -8.93
CA ASN A 18 -14.29 2.03 -10.14
C ASN A 18 -12.79 1.92 -10.36
N MET A 19 -11.99 2.20 -9.33
CA MET A 19 -10.52 2.10 -9.39
C MET A 19 -10.05 0.67 -9.71
N THR A 20 -10.71 -0.35 -9.15
CA THR A 20 -10.36 -1.75 -9.39
C THR A 20 -10.64 -2.15 -10.84
N VAL A 21 -11.81 -1.77 -11.38
CA VAL A 21 -12.16 -2.05 -12.78
C VAL A 21 -11.22 -1.32 -13.73
N GLU A 22 -10.97 -0.04 -13.51
CA GLU A 22 -10.05 0.75 -14.32
C GLU A 22 -8.63 0.17 -14.32
N SER A 23 -8.12 -0.23 -13.15
CA SER A 23 -6.82 -0.90 -13.04
C SER A 23 -6.79 -2.21 -13.81
N TRP A 24 -7.84 -3.03 -13.69
CA TRP A 24 -7.92 -4.32 -14.38
C TRP A 24 -7.97 -4.17 -15.90
N ASP A 25 -8.70 -3.18 -16.39
CA ASP A 25 -8.88 -2.95 -17.83
C ASP A 25 -7.67 -2.28 -18.50
N SER A 26 -6.93 -1.44 -17.75
CA SER A 26 -5.86 -0.61 -18.30
C SER A 26 -4.45 -1.16 -18.05
N ILE A 27 -4.25 -1.97 -17.02
CA ILE A 27 -2.92 -2.45 -16.61
C ILE A 27 -2.80 -3.96 -16.84
N PRO A 28 -1.91 -4.44 -17.72
CA PRO A 28 -1.64 -5.87 -17.87
C PRO A 28 -0.90 -6.38 -16.63
N HIS A 29 -1.60 -7.16 -15.80
CA HIS A 29 -1.03 -7.72 -14.59
C HIS A 29 -0.25 -9.00 -14.88
N ALA A 30 0.95 -9.12 -14.30
CA ALA A 30 1.72 -10.35 -14.27
C ALA A 30 1.91 -10.79 -12.82
N VAL A 31 1.79 -12.10 -12.57
CA VAL A 31 1.92 -12.68 -11.22
C VAL A 31 3.12 -13.62 -11.20
N MET A 32 3.99 -13.42 -10.23
CA MET A 32 5.08 -14.34 -9.92
C MET A 32 4.90 -14.85 -8.49
N THR A 33 4.97 -16.17 -8.33
CA THR A 33 4.91 -16.80 -7.00
C THR A 33 6.27 -17.36 -6.65
N TYR A 34 6.73 -17.08 -5.44
CA TYR A 34 7.96 -17.60 -4.87
C TYR A 34 7.73 -18.07 -3.44
N GLU A 35 8.20 -19.26 -3.12
CA GLU A 35 8.06 -19.89 -1.80
C GLU A 35 9.45 -20.08 -1.16
N PRO A 36 9.99 -19.03 -0.49
CA PRO A 36 11.30 -19.11 0.16
C PRO A 36 11.23 -19.93 1.46
N GLU A 37 12.32 -20.61 1.76
CA GLU A 37 12.57 -21.15 3.10
C GLU A 37 12.91 -19.97 4.05
N VAL A 38 12.20 -19.82 5.18
CA VAL A 38 12.29 -18.65 6.04
C VAL A 38 12.70 -18.94 7.49
N THR A 39 13.15 -20.15 7.80
CA THR A 39 13.51 -20.56 9.18
C THR A 39 14.58 -19.66 9.78
N GLU A 40 15.68 -19.43 9.06
CA GLU A 40 16.77 -18.55 9.53
C GLU A 40 16.31 -17.09 9.64
N PHE A 41 15.50 -16.62 8.68
CA PHE A 41 14.90 -15.28 8.74
C PHE A 41 14.08 -15.08 10.03
N LEU A 42 13.25 -16.06 10.39
CA LEU A 42 12.43 -15.99 11.60
C LEU A 42 13.27 -16.02 12.88
N LYS A 43 14.37 -16.76 12.91
CA LYS A 43 15.33 -16.74 14.02
C LYS A 43 15.94 -15.35 14.20
N VAL A 44 16.45 -14.74 13.12
CA VAL A 44 17.01 -13.38 13.14
C VAL A 44 15.98 -12.36 13.61
N VAL A 45 14.74 -12.43 13.14
CA VAL A 45 13.66 -11.52 13.60
C VAL A 45 13.40 -11.70 15.09
N LYS A 46 13.46 -12.91 15.61
CA LYS A 46 13.33 -13.19 17.05
C LYS A 46 14.49 -12.59 17.85
N GLU A 47 15.71 -12.81 17.42
CA GLU A 47 16.94 -12.26 18.04
C GLU A 47 16.92 -10.72 18.08
N ILE A 48 16.55 -10.07 16.98
CA ILE A 48 16.41 -8.60 16.91
C ILE A 48 15.36 -8.09 17.93
N ASN A 49 14.38 -8.91 18.27
CA ASN A 49 13.32 -8.56 19.21
C ASN A 49 13.66 -8.90 20.68
N GLU A 50 14.76 -9.56 20.95
CA GLU A 50 15.20 -9.82 22.32
C GLU A 50 15.46 -8.51 23.08
N GLY A 51 14.89 -8.39 24.26
CA GLY A 51 14.97 -7.19 25.09
C GLY A 51 14.09 -6.00 24.66
N ARG A 52 13.32 -6.13 23.56
CA ARG A 52 12.39 -5.07 23.11
C ARG A 52 11.05 -5.16 23.85
N THR A 53 10.47 -4.00 24.16
CA THR A 53 9.10 -3.90 24.72
C THR A 53 8.06 -4.16 23.64
N LYS A 54 6.79 -4.31 24.01
CA LYS A 54 5.69 -4.51 23.09
C LYS A 54 5.57 -3.36 22.07
N GLU A 55 5.84 -2.13 22.50
CA GLU A 55 5.77 -0.93 21.66
C GLU A 55 6.96 -0.84 20.69
N THR A 56 8.14 -1.33 21.08
CA THR A 56 9.36 -1.24 20.25
C THR A 56 9.62 -2.48 19.38
N LYS A 57 8.78 -3.51 19.54
CA LYS A 57 8.92 -4.78 18.82
C LYS A 57 8.75 -4.60 17.32
N LEU A 58 9.59 -5.27 16.54
CA LEU A 58 9.50 -5.31 15.08
C LEU A 58 8.61 -6.49 14.66
N THR A 59 7.62 -6.24 13.84
CA THR A 59 6.80 -7.28 13.23
C THR A 59 7.50 -7.85 12.00
N ILE A 60 7.15 -9.06 11.60
CA ILE A 60 7.62 -9.66 10.34
C ILE A 60 7.31 -8.73 9.16
N ASN A 61 6.10 -8.14 9.13
CA ASN A 61 5.71 -7.21 8.08
C ASN A 61 6.62 -5.97 8.01
N THR A 62 7.04 -5.42 9.17
CA THR A 62 7.97 -4.28 9.21
C THR A 62 9.32 -4.64 8.59
N VAL A 63 9.82 -5.84 8.90
CA VAL A 63 11.10 -6.32 8.34
C VAL A 63 10.97 -6.60 6.85
N LEU A 64 9.87 -7.22 6.41
CA LEU A 64 9.59 -7.46 4.99
C LEU A 64 9.48 -6.16 4.19
N LEU A 65 8.84 -5.12 4.75
CA LEU A 65 8.79 -3.80 4.10
C LEU A 65 10.19 -3.23 3.88
N ARG A 66 11.11 -3.38 4.86
CA ARG A 66 12.49 -2.96 4.66
C ARG A 66 13.20 -3.76 3.56
N ILE A 67 12.95 -5.05 3.47
CA ILE A 67 13.50 -5.90 2.40
C ILE A 67 12.97 -5.44 1.03
N ILE A 68 11.67 -5.12 0.94
CA ILE A 68 11.06 -4.59 -0.29
C ILE A 68 11.72 -3.25 -0.68
N VAL A 69 11.93 -2.35 0.27
CA VAL A 69 12.62 -1.07 0.02
C VAL A 69 14.02 -1.30 -0.54
N GLU A 70 14.81 -2.22 0.05
CA GLU A 70 16.13 -2.56 -0.47
C GLU A 70 16.06 -3.20 -1.88
N GLY A 71 15.06 -4.03 -2.13
CA GLY A 71 14.82 -4.60 -3.45
C GLY A 71 14.51 -3.53 -4.51
N LEU A 72 13.68 -2.53 -4.18
CA LEU A 72 13.37 -1.41 -5.07
C LEU A 72 14.59 -0.51 -5.32
N LYS A 73 15.43 -0.30 -4.30
CA LYS A 73 16.73 0.40 -4.47
C LYS A 73 17.67 -0.37 -5.40
N ALA A 74 17.72 -1.69 -5.28
CA ALA A 74 18.56 -2.53 -6.13
C ALA A 74 18.05 -2.64 -7.57
N CYS A 75 16.74 -2.47 -7.78
CA CYS A 75 16.10 -2.53 -9.08
C CYS A 75 15.13 -1.34 -9.28
N PRO A 76 15.64 -0.12 -9.53
CA PRO A 76 14.81 1.09 -9.58
C PRO A 76 13.70 1.07 -10.63
N VAL A 77 13.85 0.28 -11.69
CA VAL A 77 12.83 0.15 -12.75
C VAL A 77 11.50 -0.41 -12.20
N LEU A 78 11.51 -1.13 -11.07
CA LEU A 78 10.30 -1.60 -10.40
C LEU A 78 9.58 -0.49 -9.65
N ASN A 79 10.25 0.65 -9.39
CA ASN A 79 9.66 1.85 -8.80
C ASN A 79 9.41 2.90 -9.88
N SER A 80 8.55 2.58 -10.83
CA SER A 80 8.32 3.42 -12.00
C SER A 80 6.86 3.41 -12.46
N HIS A 81 6.49 4.45 -13.21
CA HIS A 81 5.22 4.52 -13.92
C HIS A 81 5.45 4.37 -15.42
N ILE A 82 4.60 3.57 -16.06
CA ILE A 82 4.57 3.42 -17.51
C ILE A 82 3.44 4.27 -18.06
N LYS A 83 3.77 5.18 -18.98
CA LYS A 83 2.79 5.92 -19.79
C LYS A 83 2.81 5.39 -21.22
N PHE A 84 1.74 4.76 -21.66
CA PHE A 84 1.66 4.19 -23.01
C PHE A 84 0.45 4.73 -23.75
N GLN A 85 0.70 5.30 -24.93
CA GLN A 85 -0.33 5.79 -25.84
C GLN A 85 -0.55 4.80 -26.99
N LYS A 86 -1.60 4.01 -26.88
CA LYS A 86 -1.91 2.92 -27.80
C LYS A 86 -2.04 3.37 -29.28
N LYS A 87 -2.66 4.53 -29.55
CA LYS A 87 -2.86 5.02 -30.92
C LYS A 87 -1.56 5.35 -31.65
N LEU A 88 -0.57 5.90 -30.94
CA LEU A 88 0.72 6.29 -31.52
C LEU A 88 1.81 5.25 -31.30
N VAL A 89 1.48 4.17 -30.59
CA VAL A 89 2.45 3.11 -30.21
C VAL A 89 3.69 3.72 -29.55
N ARG A 90 3.49 4.71 -28.67
CA ARG A 90 4.56 5.42 -27.97
C ARG A 90 4.38 5.26 -26.47
N GLY A 91 5.49 5.08 -25.76
CA GLY A 91 5.49 5.00 -24.31
C GLY A 91 6.77 5.51 -23.71
N ARG A 92 6.72 5.77 -22.40
CA ARG A 92 7.88 6.09 -21.58
C ARG A 92 7.72 5.45 -20.21
N VAL A 93 8.84 5.23 -19.55
CA VAL A 93 8.92 4.77 -18.16
C VAL A 93 9.51 5.91 -17.35
N ASP A 94 8.76 6.38 -16.36
CA ASP A 94 9.19 7.41 -15.41
C ASP A 94 9.59 6.69 -14.12
N THR A 95 10.88 6.65 -13.77
CA THR A 95 11.40 6.03 -12.54
C THR A 95 11.50 7.07 -11.44
N PHE A 96 11.14 6.69 -10.22
CA PHE A 96 11.11 7.59 -9.05
C PHE A 96 12.21 7.21 -8.05
N GLU A 97 12.76 8.22 -7.39
CA GLU A 97 13.73 8.03 -6.30
C GLU A 97 13.02 7.74 -4.98
N GLU A 98 11.89 8.44 -4.73
CA GLU A 98 11.09 8.27 -3.52
C GLU A 98 10.37 6.91 -3.53
N ILE A 99 10.56 6.14 -2.48
CA ILE A 99 9.89 4.85 -2.31
C ILE A 99 8.68 5.00 -1.40
N ASN A 100 7.51 4.94 -2.00
CA ASN A 100 6.22 5.00 -1.33
C ASN A 100 5.52 3.64 -1.44
N ILE A 101 5.07 3.10 -0.31
CA ILE A 101 4.42 1.78 -0.26
C ILE A 101 3.01 1.90 0.29
N SER A 102 2.04 1.39 -0.47
CA SER A 102 0.65 1.28 -0.03
C SER A 102 0.48 0.00 0.81
N LEU A 103 0.01 0.16 2.04
CA LEU A 103 -0.18 -0.92 2.99
C LEU A 103 -1.67 -1.08 3.33
N PRO A 104 -2.30 -2.22 3.01
CA PRO A 104 -3.66 -2.50 3.47
C PRO A 104 -3.64 -2.79 4.97
N MET A 105 -4.60 -2.22 5.70
CA MET A 105 -4.77 -2.44 7.13
C MET A 105 -6.24 -2.53 7.51
N VAL A 106 -6.51 -3.20 8.62
CA VAL A 106 -7.84 -3.30 9.21
C VAL A 106 -7.89 -2.38 10.42
N LEU A 107 -8.82 -1.44 10.42
CA LEU A 107 -9.07 -0.53 11.52
C LEU A 107 -9.78 -1.26 12.68
N LYS A 108 -9.80 -0.64 13.86
CA LYS A 108 -10.56 -1.14 15.03
C LYS A 108 -12.05 -1.27 14.74
N SER A 109 -12.58 -0.48 13.83
CA SER A 109 -13.98 -0.58 13.33
C SER A 109 -14.25 -1.87 12.56
N GLY A 110 -13.22 -2.62 12.16
CA GLY A 110 -13.30 -3.77 11.26
C GLY A 110 -13.29 -3.39 9.77
N GLU A 111 -13.22 -2.12 9.44
CA GLU A 111 -13.10 -1.65 8.05
C GLU A 111 -11.66 -1.80 7.55
N MET A 112 -11.54 -2.22 6.29
CA MET A 112 -10.25 -2.30 5.61
C MET A 112 -10.00 -0.99 4.87
N MET A 113 -8.81 -0.44 5.06
CA MET A 113 -8.33 0.71 4.30
C MET A 113 -6.90 0.48 3.82
N THR A 114 -6.52 1.20 2.78
CA THR A 114 -5.13 1.26 2.31
C THR A 114 -4.53 2.60 2.71
N VAL A 115 -3.37 2.56 3.37
CA VAL A 115 -2.61 3.76 3.74
C VAL A 115 -1.31 3.82 2.97
N ASN A 116 -0.87 5.01 2.63
CA ASN A 116 0.39 5.23 1.96
C ASN A 116 1.47 5.60 2.98
N LEU A 117 2.55 4.83 2.97
CA LEU A 117 3.78 5.11 3.73
C LEU A 117 4.75 5.81 2.78
N HIS A 118 5.14 7.02 3.11
CA HIS A 118 5.95 7.85 2.23
C HIS A 118 7.42 7.89 2.65
N ASN A 119 8.31 8.05 1.66
CA ASN A 119 9.75 8.29 1.81
C ASN A 119 10.41 7.21 2.68
N LEU A 120 10.28 5.96 2.25
CA LEU A 120 10.81 4.82 3.02
C LEU A 120 12.27 4.50 2.69
N GLU A 121 12.84 5.09 1.64
CA GLU A 121 14.18 4.83 1.12
C GLU A 121 15.27 4.98 2.17
N ASP A 122 15.20 6.02 2.99
CA ASP A 122 16.23 6.33 4.01
C ASP A 122 15.81 5.96 5.44
N LYS A 123 14.61 5.38 5.62
CA LYS A 123 14.14 4.99 6.95
C LYS A 123 14.78 3.69 7.41
N SER A 124 15.28 3.69 8.65
CA SER A 124 15.67 2.45 9.33
C SER A 124 14.46 1.53 9.55
N ILE A 125 14.70 0.26 9.87
CA ILE A 125 13.61 -0.69 10.21
C ILE A 125 12.73 -0.13 11.36
N SER A 126 13.35 0.48 12.37
CA SER A 126 12.61 1.14 13.47
C SER A 126 11.84 2.36 12.96
N GLY A 127 12.40 3.16 12.05
CA GLY A 127 11.72 4.29 11.44
C GLY A 127 10.51 3.88 10.59
N ILE A 128 10.58 2.75 9.89
CA ILE A 128 9.42 2.17 9.18
C ILE A 128 8.33 1.77 10.17
N ARG A 129 8.69 1.08 11.28
CA ARG A 129 7.74 0.74 12.35
C ARG A 129 7.03 2.00 12.88
N ASP A 130 7.80 3.03 13.20
CA ASP A 130 7.25 4.28 13.78
C ASP A 130 6.34 4.97 12.77
N THR A 131 6.69 4.96 11.49
CA THR A 131 5.84 5.48 10.42
C THR A 131 4.52 4.71 10.32
N ILE A 132 4.55 3.37 10.40
CA ILE A 132 3.34 2.55 10.40
C ILE A 132 2.46 2.90 11.61
N GLN A 133 3.03 2.93 12.82
CA GLN A 133 2.28 3.22 14.04
C GLN A 133 1.65 4.62 14.02
N ASP A 134 2.37 5.63 13.56
CA ASP A 134 1.84 6.99 13.42
C ASP A 134 0.71 7.05 12.39
N THR A 135 0.89 6.37 11.25
CA THR A 135 -0.14 6.33 10.19
C THR A 135 -1.40 5.63 10.68
N VAL A 136 -1.27 4.48 11.39
CA VAL A 136 -2.42 3.80 12.02
C VAL A 136 -3.12 4.73 12.99
N ARG A 137 -2.38 5.39 13.88
CA ARG A 137 -2.94 6.32 14.86
C ARG A 137 -3.71 7.46 14.20
N ARG A 138 -3.17 8.04 13.14
CA ARG A 138 -3.86 9.10 12.38
C ARG A 138 -5.13 8.57 11.72
N ALA A 139 -5.06 7.42 11.07
CA ALA A 139 -6.21 6.80 10.42
C ALA A 139 -7.35 6.47 11.40
N GLU A 140 -7.01 5.98 12.61
CA GLU A 140 -8.01 5.68 13.66
C GLU A 140 -8.67 6.93 14.26
N ASN A 141 -8.01 8.09 14.17
CA ASN A 141 -8.51 9.37 14.69
C ASN A 141 -9.15 10.26 13.62
N SER A 142 -9.19 9.83 12.36
CA SER A 142 -9.79 10.59 11.26
C SER A 142 -11.17 10.05 10.91
N ASP A 143 -12.10 10.94 10.54
CA ASP A 143 -13.35 10.52 9.91
C ASP A 143 -13.07 10.13 8.45
N MET A 144 -13.12 8.83 8.19
CA MET A 144 -12.80 8.27 6.86
C MET A 144 -13.76 8.73 5.78
N ASN A 145 -15.03 9.03 6.11
CA ASN A 145 -15.98 9.54 5.12
C ASN A 145 -15.62 10.96 4.70
N GLU A 146 -15.19 11.80 5.64
CA GLU A 146 -14.72 13.16 5.37
C GLU A 146 -13.46 13.15 4.52
N VAL A 147 -12.45 12.35 4.89
CA VAL A 147 -11.21 12.20 4.12
C VAL A 147 -11.48 11.70 2.69
N MET A 148 -12.33 10.70 2.53
CA MET A 148 -12.69 10.19 1.19
C MET A 148 -13.47 11.21 0.36
N PHE A 149 -14.30 12.01 1.00
CA PHE A 149 -15.03 13.08 0.33
C PHE A 149 -14.08 14.18 -0.16
N GLU A 150 -13.15 14.63 0.68
CA GLU A 150 -12.12 15.61 0.32
C GLU A 150 -11.25 15.15 -0.85
N VAL A 151 -10.73 13.90 -0.77
CA VAL A 151 -9.93 13.30 -1.86
C VAL A 151 -10.74 13.21 -3.17
N SER A 152 -12.03 12.87 -3.09
CA SER A 152 -12.91 12.81 -4.26
C SER A 152 -13.14 14.18 -4.88
N LEU A 153 -13.27 15.23 -4.05
CA LEU A 153 -13.41 16.62 -4.53
C LEU A 153 -12.12 17.10 -5.20
N ASP A 154 -10.96 16.85 -4.58
CA ASP A 154 -9.67 17.27 -5.12
C ASP A 154 -9.39 16.64 -6.48
N ASN A 155 -9.63 15.34 -6.63
CA ASN A 155 -9.52 14.64 -7.91
C ASN A 155 -10.47 15.20 -8.99
N THR A 156 -11.67 15.62 -8.60
CA THR A 156 -12.64 16.21 -9.53
C THR A 156 -12.21 17.61 -9.97
N LEU A 157 -11.65 18.40 -9.06
CA LEU A 157 -11.21 19.79 -9.33
C LEU A 157 -9.89 19.83 -10.11
N THR A 158 -8.98 18.87 -9.90
CA THR A 158 -7.69 18.80 -10.58
C THR A 158 -7.75 18.15 -11.96
N GLY A 159 -8.90 17.60 -12.36
CA GLY A 159 -9.10 17.02 -13.69
C GLY A 159 -8.35 15.72 -13.93
N LEU A 160 -8.00 15.02 -12.88
CA LEU A 160 -7.35 13.71 -12.92
C LEU A 160 -8.38 12.59 -12.81
#